data_3d4879a4e57f88ec1a300c856e22342a
#
_entry.id   3d4879a4e57f88ec1a300c856e22342a
#
_cell.length_a   1.000
_cell.length_b   1.000
_cell.length_c   1.000
_cell.angle_alpha   90.00
_cell.angle_beta   90.00
_cell.angle_gamma   90.00
#
_symmetry.space_group_name_H-M   'P 1'
#
loop_
_entity.id
_entity.type
_entity.pdbx_description
1 polymer ?
#
loop_
_entity_poly.entity_id
_entity_poly.type
_entity_poly.pdbx_seq_one_letter_code
_entity_poly.pdbx_strand_id
1 'polypeptide(L)'
;MAQILKFPPQASKLGFKRVRKRSRPTENDDQLNLFPAPVAQILNLESGLSSFEQALMLDERGDLKAEELYIKAIEEQDCVADACCNLGIIKSHQGDALKAFDCFTTSLKHNPRHSEAHYNLGNLYFEANDFRLAQIHFEMASEVDPAFANAYFNLALVQAINNDFSAALVALSKYQQLVPKEEGRIAEELLQTIRKSLAVLKNSRA
;
A
#
# COMPACT_ATOMS: atom_id res chain seq x y z
N MET A 1 -4.98 -36.60 5.44
CA MET A 1 -5.48 -35.74 4.33
C MET A 1 -5.42 -34.30 4.81
N ALA A 2 -4.62 -33.46 4.17
CA ALA A 2 -4.55 -32.02 4.51
C ALA A 2 -5.89 -31.40 4.14
N GLN A 3 -6.63 -30.89 5.14
CA GLN A 3 -7.79 -30.04 4.88
C GLN A 3 -7.28 -28.75 4.26
N ILE A 4 -7.56 -28.54 2.98
CA ILE A 4 -7.37 -27.26 2.31
C ILE A 4 -8.32 -26.31 2.98
N LEU A 5 -7.81 -25.39 3.79
CA LEU A 5 -8.55 -24.28 4.35
C LEU A 5 -9.12 -23.44 3.21
N LYS A 6 -10.42 -23.52 2.98
CA LYS A 6 -11.12 -22.60 2.09
C LYS A 6 -11.25 -21.28 2.86
N PHE A 7 -10.41 -20.31 2.55
CA PHE A 7 -10.64 -18.94 2.99
C PHE A 7 -11.97 -18.44 2.44
N PRO A 8 -12.76 -17.69 3.23
CA PRO A 8 -13.98 -17.11 2.70
C PRO A 8 -13.64 -16.26 1.47
N PRO A 9 -14.47 -16.29 0.41
CA PRO A 9 -14.23 -15.52 -0.82
C PRO A 9 -14.12 -14.01 -0.61
N GLN A 10 -14.45 -13.52 0.57
CA GLN A 10 -14.37 -12.12 0.99
C GLN A 10 -13.03 -11.74 1.64
N ALA A 11 -12.14 -12.70 1.95
CA ALA A 11 -10.79 -12.42 2.44
C ALA A 11 -9.85 -12.05 1.28
N SER A 12 -10.27 -11.10 0.46
CA SER A 12 -9.42 -10.53 -0.57
C SER A 12 -8.37 -9.63 0.08
N LYS A 13 -7.16 -9.66 -0.46
CA LYS A 13 -6.13 -8.70 -0.08
C LYS A 13 -6.62 -7.27 -0.25
N LEU A 14 -6.12 -6.37 0.60
CA LEU A 14 -6.31 -4.94 0.40
C LEU A 14 -5.50 -4.50 -0.82
N GLY A 15 -6.12 -3.71 -1.70
CA GLY A 15 -5.55 -3.32 -2.98
C GLY A 15 -4.30 -2.45 -2.91
N PHE A 16 -3.83 -2.00 -4.08
CA PHE A 16 -2.63 -1.16 -4.21
C PHE A 16 -2.74 0.16 -3.43
N LYS A 17 -1.60 0.67 -2.95
CA LYS A 17 -1.51 1.91 -2.18
C LYS A 17 -0.72 2.97 -2.94
N ARG A 18 -1.38 4.09 -3.25
CA ARG A 18 -0.76 5.25 -3.89
C ARG A 18 0.08 6.05 -2.90
N VAL A 19 1.22 6.55 -3.38
CA VAL A 19 2.02 7.52 -2.67
C VAL A 19 1.37 8.90 -2.81
N ARG A 20 1.14 9.56 -1.69
CA ARG A 20 0.74 10.96 -1.64
C ARG A 20 1.93 11.77 -1.16
N LYS A 21 2.14 12.96 -1.74
CA LYS A 21 3.21 13.84 -1.27
C LYS A 21 3.01 14.07 0.23
N ARG A 22 3.99 13.67 1.02
CA ARG A 22 4.01 14.02 2.44
C ARG A 22 4.20 15.54 2.48
N SER A 23 3.21 16.26 2.98
CA SER A 23 3.39 17.67 3.31
C SER A 23 4.62 17.75 4.21
N ARG A 24 5.69 18.43 3.73
CA ARG A 24 6.79 18.79 4.62
C ARG A 24 6.15 19.61 5.73
N PRO A 25 6.46 19.35 7.01
CA PRO A 25 6.07 20.28 8.06
C PRO A 25 6.63 21.63 7.64
N THR A 26 5.76 22.59 7.36
CA THR A 26 6.19 23.97 7.19
C THR A 26 6.65 24.44 8.56
N GLU A 27 7.92 24.80 8.69
CA GLU A 27 8.54 25.27 9.93
C GLU A 27 7.89 26.56 10.48
N ASN A 28 6.70 26.97 10.03
CA ASN A 28 6.05 28.24 10.36
C ASN A 28 4.52 28.18 10.47
N ASP A 29 3.94 27.13 11.05
CA ASP A 29 2.49 27.11 11.32
C ASP A 29 2.06 27.96 12.54
N ASP A 30 3.00 28.65 13.24
CA ASP A 30 2.69 29.48 14.40
C ASP A 30 2.57 30.99 14.11
N GLN A 31 2.62 31.40 12.85
CA GLN A 31 2.32 32.81 12.50
C GLN A 31 0.81 32.99 12.30
N LEU A 32 0.15 33.45 13.36
CA LEU A 32 -1.17 34.07 13.29
C LEU A 32 -1.15 35.17 12.19
N ASN A 33 -1.89 34.94 11.11
CA ASN A 33 -2.10 35.93 10.06
C ASN A 33 -2.88 37.12 10.63
N LEU A 34 -2.16 38.13 11.08
CA LEU A 34 -2.70 39.38 11.62
C LEU A 34 -3.17 40.36 10.54
N PHE A 35 -3.13 39.97 9.26
CA PHE A 35 -3.55 40.84 8.14
C PHE A 35 -4.73 40.25 7.40
N PRO A 36 -5.82 41.02 7.14
CA PRO A 36 -6.89 40.54 6.29
C PRO A 36 -6.34 40.34 4.88
N ALA A 37 -6.57 39.16 4.34
CA ALA A 37 -6.14 38.81 3.00
C ALA A 37 -6.72 39.79 1.97
N PRO A 38 -5.90 40.38 1.09
CA PRO A 38 -6.44 41.04 -0.09
C PRO A 38 -7.17 40.01 -0.95
N VAL A 39 -8.28 40.50 -1.55
CA VAL A 39 -9.18 39.78 -2.46
C VAL A 39 -8.45 38.67 -3.21
N ALA A 40 -8.91 37.41 -3.05
CA ALA A 40 -8.33 36.23 -3.66
C ALA A 40 -8.17 36.45 -5.17
N GLN A 41 -6.96 36.71 -5.61
CA GLN A 41 -6.57 36.45 -6.99
C GLN A 41 -6.64 34.95 -7.13
N ILE A 42 -7.45 34.45 -8.06
CA ILE A 42 -7.37 33.09 -8.54
C ILE A 42 -6.01 32.97 -9.22
N LEU A 43 -5.00 32.69 -8.41
CA LEU A 43 -3.71 32.25 -8.94
C LEU A 43 -4.02 30.94 -9.68
N ASN A 44 -3.70 30.90 -10.97
CA ASN A 44 -3.65 29.65 -11.72
C ASN A 44 -2.62 28.76 -11.01
N LEU A 45 -3.09 27.95 -10.08
CA LEU A 45 -2.24 27.05 -9.29
C LEU A 45 -1.50 26.03 -10.18
N GLU A 46 -2.04 25.78 -11.39
CA GLU A 46 -1.45 24.84 -12.35
C GLU A 46 -0.06 25.23 -12.88
N SER A 47 0.27 26.52 -12.88
CA SER A 47 1.58 26.99 -13.40
C SER A 47 2.75 26.87 -12.41
N GLY A 48 2.49 26.50 -11.16
CA GLY A 48 3.52 26.34 -10.12
C GLY A 48 3.71 24.92 -9.60
N LEU A 49 2.86 23.96 -10.03
CA LEU A 49 2.97 22.57 -9.58
C LEU A 49 4.03 21.82 -10.38
N SER A 50 4.81 20.98 -9.69
CA SER A 50 5.73 20.05 -10.35
C SER A 50 4.98 19.01 -11.17
N SER A 51 5.66 18.34 -12.11
CA SER A 51 5.05 17.29 -12.93
C SER A 51 4.49 16.16 -12.09
N PHE A 52 5.13 15.81 -10.97
CA PHE A 52 4.62 14.83 -10.01
C PHE A 52 3.33 15.30 -9.32
N GLU A 53 3.28 16.56 -8.88
CA GLU A 53 2.08 17.12 -8.23
C GLU A 53 0.88 17.21 -9.18
N GLN A 54 1.13 17.59 -10.44
CA GLN A 54 0.11 17.58 -11.48
C GLN A 54 -0.39 16.16 -11.75
N ALA A 55 0.53 15.18 -11.83
CA ALA A 55 0.19 13.77 -12.00
C ALA A 55 -0.72 13.26 -10.88
N LEU A 56 -0.39 13.57 -9.60
CA LEU A 56 -1.21 13.19 -8.45
C LEU A 56 -2.63 13.74 -8.55
N MET A 57 -2.77 15.02 -8.90
CA MET A 57 -4.09 15.66 -9.03
C MET A 57 -4.95 14.99 -10.11
N LEU A 58 -4.36 14.66 -11.26
CA LEU A 58 -5.08 13.99 -12.34
C LEU A 58 -5.40 12.53 -12.00
N ASP A 59 -4.48 11.83 -11.34
CA ASP A 59 -4.67 10.44 -10.94
C ASP A 59 -5.79 10.30 -9.88
N GLU A 60 -5.92 11.26 -8.96
CA GLU A 60 -7.03 11.29 -8.00
C GLU A 60 -8.40 11.47 -8.69
N ARG A 61 -8.43 12.11 -9.85
CA ARG A 61 -9.62 12.28 -10.69
C ARG A 61 -9.85 11.12 -11.66
N GLY A 62 -8.91 10.18 -11.74
CA GLY A 62 -8.94 9.07 -12.71
C GLY A 62 -8.66 9.52 -14.15
N ASP A 63 -7.98 10.66 -14.34
CA ASP A 63 -7.62 11.17 -15.67
C ASP A 63 -6.43 10.39 -16.24
N LEU A 64 -6.58 9.88 -17.44
CA LEU A 64 -5.55 9.09 -18.14
C LEU A 64 -4.24 9.85 -18.37
N LYS A 65 -4.28 11.18 -18.40
CA LYS A 65 -3.09 12.03 -18.54
C LYS A 65 -2.13 11.93 -17.34
N ALA A 66 -2.60 11.40 -16.22
CA ALA A 66 -1.74 11.18 -15.05
C ALA A 66 -0.54 10.29 -15.39
N GLU A 67 -0.72 9.30 -16.27
CA GLU A 67 0.35 8.41 -16.71
C GLU A 67 1.47 9.18 -17.42
N GLU A 68 1.14 10.06 -18.37
CA GLU A 68 2.12 10.88 -19.11
C GLU A 68 2.88 11.81 -18.17
N LEU A 69 2.19 12.38 -17.19
CA LEU A 69 2.81 13.27 -16.21
C LEU A 69 3.71 12.54 -15.20
N TYR A 70 3.40 11.30 -14.80
CA TYR A 70 4.33 10.50 -14.01
C TYR A 70 5.58 10.15 -14.81
N ILE A 71 5.45 9.82 -16.10
CA ILE A 71 6.60 9.59 -16.99
C ILE A 71 7.47 10.86 -17.07
N LYS A 72 6.83 12.00 -17.30
CA LYS A 72 7.51 13.31 -17.33
C LYS A 72 8.22 13.63 -16.00
N ALA A 73 7.57 13.38 -14.87
CA ALA A 73 8.18 13.56 -13.54
C ALA A 73 9.44 12.70 -13.36
N ILE A 74 9.43 11.46 -13.85
CA ILE A 74 10.59 10.57 -13.82
C ILE A 74 11.72 11.14 -14.69
N GLU A 75 11.43 11.63 -15.89
CA GLU A 75 12.40 12.26 -16.79
C GLU A 75 13.01 13.54 -16.18
N GLU A 76 12.21 14.34 -15.51
CA GLU A 76 12.60 15.57 -14.82
C GLU A 76 13.28 15.33 -13.46
N GLN A 77 13.43 14.06 -13.05
CA GLN A 77 13.96 13.67 -11.73
C GLN A 77 13.14 14.23 -10.55
N ASP A 78 11.84 14.43 -10.77
CA ASP A 78 10.90 14.91 -9.76
C ASP A 78 10.22 13.73 -9.05
N CYS A 79 10.59 13.51 -7.78
CA CYS A 79 10.02 12.44 -6.94
C CYS A 79 10.04 11.06 -7.62
N VAL A 80 11.18 10.68 -8.24
CA VAL A 80 11.30 9.50 -9.11
C VAL A 80 10.76 8.23 -8.46
N ALA A 81 11.10 7.96 -7.19
CA ALA A 81 10.63 6.76 -6.50
C ALA A 81 9.11 6.73 -6.38
N ASP A 82 8.51 7.85 -5.98
CA ASP A 82 7.08 7.99 -5.80
C ASP A 82 6.34 7.94 -7.13
N ALA A 83 6.88 8.62 -8.16
CA ALA A 83 6.33 8.62 -9.52
C ALA A 83 6.34 7.22 -10.13
N CYS A 84 7.45 6.48 -10.00
CA CYS A 84 7.53 5.09 -10.42
C CYS A 84 6.53 4.21 -9.67
N CYS A 85 6.37 4.39 -8.36
CA CYS A 85 5.41 3.62 -7.58
C CYS A 85 3.97 3.85 -8.07
N ASN A 86 3.56 5.10 -8.27
CA ASN A 86 2.21 5.42 -8.73
C ASN A 86 1.98 4.99 -10.19
N LEU A 87 2.96 5.15 -11.07
CA LEU A 87 2.92 4.63 -12.44
C LEU A 87 2.73 3.11 -12.45
N GLY A 88 3.41 2.39 -11.56
CA GLY A 88 3.26 0.95 -11.39
C GLY A 88 1.82 0.54 -11.05
N ILE A 89 1.13 1.33 -10.23
CA ILE A 89 -0.28 1.09 -9.90
C ILE A 89 -1.16 1.25 -11.15
N ILE A 90 -0.92 2.31 -11.95
CA ILE A 90 -1.65 2.52 -13.21
C ILE A 90 -1.44 1.32 -14.14
N LYS A 91 -0.19 0.86 -14.31
CA LYS A 91 0.14 -0.31 -15.14
C LYS A 91 -0.52 -1.58 -14.64
N SER A 92 -0.58 -1.80 -13.35
CA SER A 92 -1.28 -2.94 -12.77
C SER A 92 -2.78 -2.90 -13.06
N HIS A 93 -3.42 -1.74 -12.94
CA HIS A 93 -4.85 -1.58 -13.27
C HIS A 93 -5.13 -1.77 -14.77
N GLN A 94 -4.16 -1.48 -15.63
CA GLN A 94 -4.23 -1.76 -17.07
C GLN A 94 -4.00 -3.24 -17.40
N GLY A 95 -3.69 -4.10 -16.42
CA GLY A 95 -3.39 -5.51 -16.60
C GLY A 95 -1.94 -5.79 -17.06
N ASP A 96 -1.09 -4.77 -17.13
CA ASP A 96 0.33 -4.92 -17.52
C ASP A 96 1.20 -5.18 -16.28
N ALA A 97 1.11 -6.41 -15.78
CA ALA A 97 1.84 -6.81 -14.56
C ALA A 97 3.36 -6.71 -14.72
N LEU A 98 3.90 -6.90 -15.94
CA LEU A 98 5.34 -6.79 -16.18
C LEU A 98 5.82 -5.35 -16.03
N LYS A 99 5.13 -4.40 -16.65
CA LYS A 99 5.47 -2.98 -16.48
C LYS A 99 5.24 -2.50 -15.05
N ALA A 100 4.18 -2.97 -14.38
CA ALA A 100 3.97 -2.67 -12.98
C ALA A 100 5.15 -3.15 -12.11
N PHE A 101 5.63 -4.37 -12.34
CA PHE A 101 6.81 -4.92 -11.65
C PHE A 101 8.06 -4.07 -11.91
N ASP A 102 8.33 -3.69 -13.16
CA ASP A 102 9.48 -2.84 -13.53
C ASP A 102 9.39 -1.47 -12.85
N CYS A 103 8.20 -0.89 -12.78
CA CYS A 103 7.98 0.39 -12.10
C CYS A 103 8.23 0.28 -10.60
N PHE A 104 7.67 -0.72 -9.90
CA PHE A 104 7.89 -0.89 -8.46
C PHE A 104 9.34 -1.22 -8.12
N THR A 105 10.01 -2.06 -8.92
CA THR A 105 11.43 -2.36 -8.71
C THR A 105 12.31 -1.14 -8.99
N THR A 106 11.95 -0.29 -9.96
CA THR A 106 12.64 0.97 -10.20
C THR A 106 12.43 1.95 -9.06
N SER A 107 11.22 2.04 -8.50
CA SER A 107 10.94 2.81 -7.28
C SER A 107 11.89 2.38 -6.15
N LEU A 108 12.05 1.07 -5.91
CA LEU A 108 12.94 0.54 -4.88
C LEU A 108 14.42 0.72 -5.17
N LYS A 109 14.83 0.83 -6.45
CA LYS A 109 16.22 1.21 -6.80
C LYS A 109 16.53 2.65 -6.39
N HIS A 110 15.57 3.55 -6.52
CA HIS A 110 15.71 4.96 -6.12
C HIS A 110 15.52 5.17 -4.61
N ASN A 111 14.61 4.42 -4.00
CA ASN A 111 14.38 4.43 -2.56
C ASN A 111 14.18 3.00 -2.02
N PRO A 112 15.21 2.32 -1.54
CA PRO A 112 15.10 0.96 -0.99
C PRO A 112 14.20 0.86 0.25
N ARG A 113 13.86 1.96 0.89
CA ARG A 113 12.95 2.04 2.04
C ARG A 113 11.62 2.67 1.66
N HIS A 114 11.10 2.35 0.48
CA HIS A 114 9.80 2.83 0.01
C HIS A 114 8.70 1.82 0.40
N SER A 115 7.99 2.11 1.48
CA SER A 115 6.98 1.20 2.06
C SER A 115 5.87 0.83 1.08
N GLU A 116 5.35 1.82 0.33
CA GLU A 116 4.28 1.61 -0.64
C GLU A 116 4.74 0.76 -1.83
N ALA A 117 6.00 0.94 -2.29
CA ALA A 117 6.54 0.12 -3.37
C ALA A 117 6.72 -1.34 -2.94
N HIS A 118 7.24 -1.58 -1.73
CA HIS A 118 7.27 -2.93 -1.17
C HIS A 118 5.86 -3.52 -1.06
N TYR A 119 4.91 -2.78 -0.50
CA TYR A 119 3.53 -3.24 -0.37
C TYR A 119 2.91 -3.59 -1.72
N ASN A 120 3.07 -2.74 -2.72
CA ASN A 120 2.51 -2.93 -4.06
C ASN A 120 3.18 -4.10 -4.79
N LEU A 121 4.49 -4.28 -4.62
CA LEU A 121 5.20 -5.45 -5.17
C LEU A 121 4.75 -6.74 -4.47
N GLY A 122 4.51 -6.70 -3.15
CA GLY A 122 3.89 -7.79 -2.42
C GLY A 122 2.51 -8.17 -2.99
N ASN A 123 1.71 -7.20 -3.40
CA ASN A 123 0.42 -7.44 -4.06
C ASN A 123 0.59 -8.14 -5.42
N LEU A 124 1.57 -7.74 -6.25
CA LEU A 124 1.85 -8.41 -7.52
C LEU A 124 2.25 -9.88 -7.32
N TYR A 125 3.14 -10.15 -6.37
CA TYR A 125 3.53 -11.53 -6.04
C TYR A 125 2.36 -12.35 -5.49
N PHE A 126 1.48 -11.71 -4.70
CA PHE A 126 0.26 -12.37 -4.23
C PHE A 126 -0.66 -12.78 -5.40
N GLU A 127 -0.85 -11.89 -6.39
CA GLU A 127 -1.63 -12.18 -7.60
C GLU A 127 -0.99 -13.28 -8.46
N ALA A 128 0.33 -13.34 -8.48
CA ALA A 128 1.08 -14.42 -9.11
C ALA A 128 1.08 -15.73 -8.32
N ASN A 129 0.43 -15.78 -7.14
CA ASN A 129 0.45 -16.89 -6.17
C ASN A 129 1.84 -17.21 -5.62
N ASP A 130 2.81 -16.31 -5.74
CA ASP A 130 4.09 -16.41 -5.04
C ASP A 130 3.97 -15.84 -3.63
N PHE A 131 3.33 -16.61 -2.76
CA PHE A 131 3.05 -16.17 -1.38
C PHE A 131 4.33 -16.01 -0.54
N ARG A 132 5.43 -16.66 -0.92
CA ARG A 132 6.70 -16.50 -0.23
C ARG A 132 7.31 -15.13 -0.48
N LEU A 133 7.39 -14.70 -1.73
CA LEU A 133 7.89 -13.36 -2.08
C LEU A 133 6.90 -12.28 -1.63
N ALA A 134 5.61 -12.52 -1.74
CA ALA A 134 4.59 -11.60 -1.20
C ALA A 134 4.79 -11.35 0.30
N GLN A 135 5.05 -12.40 1.09
CA GLN A 135 5.31 -12.28 2.53
C GLN A 135 6.52 -11.39 2.80
N ILE A 136 7.65 -11.63 2.13
CA ILE A 136 8.88 -10.84 2.30
C ILE A 136 8.61 -9.36 2.05
N HIS A 137 7.88 -9.03 0.97
CA HIS A 137 7.61 -7.65 0.63
C HIS A 137 6.61 -6.98 1.56
N PHE A 138 5.61 -7.69 2.09
CA PHE A 138 4.72 -7.14 3.11
C PHE A 138 5.43 -6.96 4.46
N GLU A 139 6.36 -7.84 4.82
CA GLU A 139 7.22 -7.68 6.00
C GLU A 139 8.08 -6.41 5.85
N MET A 140 8.77 -6.24 4.72
CA MET A 140 9.55 -5.03 4.44
C MET A 140 8.70 -3.75 4.51
N ALA A 141 7.49 -3.77 3.95
CA ALA A 141 6.59 -2.61 4.02
C ALA A 141 6.24 -2.25 5.47
N SER A 142 5.94 -3.25 6.30
CA SER A 142 5.58 -3.04 7.72
C SER A 142 6.76 -2.66 8.61
N GLU A 143 7.98 -3.09 8.25
CA GLU A 143 9.22 -2.69 8.95
C GLU A 143 9.61 -1.25 8.61
N VAL A 144 9.44 -0.84 7.36
CA VAL A 144 9.73 0.53 6.92
C VAL A 144 8.73 1.52 7.50
N ASP A 145 7.45 1.18 7.46
CA ASP A 145 6.37 1.97 8.05
C ASP A 145 5.53 1.14 9.02
N PRO A 146 5.85 1.17 10.33
CA PRO A 146 5.09 0.44 11.35
C PRO A 146 3.63 0.90 11.52
N ALA A 147 3.22 2.02 10.91
CA ALA A 147 1.84 2.50 10.90
C ALA A 147 1.06 2.05 9.65
N PHE A 148 1.70 1.33 8.73
CA PHE A 148 1.08 0.88 7.49
C PHE A 148 0.13 -0.30 7.73
N ALA A 149 -1.08 -0.02 8.19
CA ALA A 149 -2.07 -1.04 8.56
C ALA A 149 -2.30 -2.10 7.45
N ASN A 150 -2.46 -1.66 6.19
CA ASN A 150 -2.74 -2.59 5.08
C ASN A 150 -1.65 -3.65 4.89
N ALA A 151 -0.38 -3.31 5.18
CA ALA A 151 0.72 -4.26 5.10
C ALA A 151 0.54 -5.41 6.10
N TYR A 152 0.15 -5.11 7.32
CA TYR A 152 -0.10 -6.14 8.34
C TYR A 152 -1.28 -7.03 8.00
N PHE A 153 -2.34 -6.49 7.38
CA PHE A 153 -3.49 -7.30 6.97
C PHE A 153 -3.09 -8.31 5.87
N ASN A 154 -2.42 -7.82 4.82
CA ASN A 154 -1.99 -8.67 3.71
C ASN A 154 -0.90 -9.67 4.16
N LEU A 155 0.01 -9.25 5.06
CA LEU A 155 0.98 -10.13 5.69
C LEU A 155 0.30 -11.28 6.43
N ALA A 156 -0.70 -10.98 7.25
CA ALA A 156 -1.45 -11.99 7.98
C ALA A 156 -2.16 -12.97 7.04
N LEU A 157 -2.72 -12.48 5.95
CA LEU A 157 -3.38 -13.31 4.94
C LEU A 157 -2.39 -14.30 4.32
N VAL A 158 -1.21 -13.83 3.92
CA VAL A 158 -0.17 -14.67 3.32
C VAL A 158 0.39 -15.67 4.33
N GLN A 159 0.65 -15.26 5.57
CA GLN A 159 1.11 -16.15 6.64
C GLN A 159 0.08 -17.26 6.92
N ALA A 160 -1.21 -16.92 6.89
CA ALA A 160 -2.27 -17.91 7.05
C ALA A 160 -2.31 -18.91 5.86
N ILE A 161 -2.11 -18.43 4.63
CA ILE A 161 -2.00 -19.32 3.44
C ILE A 161 -0.79 -20.25 3.57
N ASN A 162 0.33 -19.75 4.08
CA ASN A 162 1.54 -20.51 4.34
C ASN A 162 1.44 -21.44 5.60
N ASN A 163 0.26 -21.47 6.25
CA ASN A 163 -0.02 -22.22 7.49
C ASN A 163 0.75 -21.72 8.73
N ASP A 164 1.35 -20.54 8.69
CA ASP A 164 1.89 -19.88 9.88
C ASP A 164 0.82 -19.06 10.59
N PHE A 165 -0.11 -19.79 11.21
CA PHE A 165 -1.24 -19.18 11.90
C PHE A 165 -0.84 -18.35 13.12
N SER A 166 0.31 -18.68 13.74
CA SER A 166 0.80 -17.94 14.90
C SER A 166 1.25 -16.55 14.51
N ALA A 167 2.05 -16.44 13.45
CA ALA A 167 2.48 -15.14 12.91
C ALA A 167 1.28 -14.34 12.36
N ALA A 168 0.36 -15.01 11.67
CA ALA A 168 -0.85 -14.36 11.13
C ALA A 168 -1.70 -13.71 12.23
N LEU A 169 -1.85 -14.34 13.40
CA LEU A 169 -2.56 -13.75 14.55
C LEU A 169 -1.87 -12.50 15.07
N VAL A 170 -0.54 -12.49 15.13
CA VAL A 170 0.25 -11.33 15.56
C VAL A 170 0.06 -10.17 14.58
N ALA A 171 0.18 -10.43 13.29
CA ALA A 171 0.01 -9.41 12.25
C ALA A 171 -1.42 -8.83 12.25
N LEU A 172 -2.47 -9.67 12.39
CA LEU A 172 -3.85 -9.19 12.51
C LEU A 172 -4.10 -8.36 13.77
N SER A 173 -3.50 -8.74 14.89
CA SER A 173 -3.59 -7.95 16.13
C SER A 173 -2.97 -6.57 15.93
N LYS A 174 -1.86 -6.48 15.18
CA LYS A 174 -1.22 -5.21 14.86
C LYS A 174 -2.10 -4.36 13.92
N TYR A 175 -2.69 -4.97 12.89
CA TYR A 175 -3.67 -4.31 12.04
C TYR A 175 -4.81 -3.70 12.83
N GLN A 176 -5.43 -4.47 13.74
CA GLN A 176 -6.55 -4.00 14.57
C GLN A 176 -6.20 -2.83 15.51
N GLN A 177 -4.94 -2.73 15.93
CA GLN A 177 -4.46 -1.59 16.72
C GLN A 177 -4.32 -0.30 15.90
N LEU A 178 -4.12 -0.43 14.59
CA LEU A 178 -3.84 0.69 13.68
C LEU A 178 -5.09 1.24 12.99
N VAL A 179 -6.18 0.48 12.96
CA VAL A 179 -7.40 0.89 12.25
C VAL A 179 -8.55 1.16 13.23
N PRO A 180 -9.54 2.00 12.83
CA PRO A 180 -10.78 2.16 13.56
C PRO A 180 -11.51 0.83 13.76
N LYS A 181 -12.27 0.69 14.85
CA LYS A 181 -12.98 -0.56 15.18
C LYS A 181 -13.90 -1.06 14.07
N GLU A 182 -14.47 -0.16 13.30
CA GLU A 182 -15.37 -0.49 12.19
C GLU A 182 -14.64 -1.19 11.05
N GLU A 183 -13.42 -0.74 10.71
CA GLU A 183 -12.57 -1.37 9.70
C GLU A 183 -11.95 -2.68 10.22
N GLY A 184 -11.70 -2.78 11.51
CA GLY A 184 -11.19 -3.99 12.16
C GLY A 184 -12.11 -5.21 12.07
N ARG A 185 -13.38 -5.03 11.69
CA ARG A 185 -14.36 -6.14 11.56
C ARG A 185 -13.98 -7.16 10.47
N ILE A 186 -13.36 -6.72 9.39
CA ILE A 186 -12.86 -7.62 8.33
C ILE A 186 -11.78 -8.56 8.88
N ALA A 187 -10.92 -8.04 9.73
CA ALA A 187 -9.88 -8.84 10.39
C ALA A 187 -10.46 -9.84 11.40
N GLU A 188 -11.60 -9.54 12.02
CA GLU A 188 -12.23 -10.42 13.01
C GLU A 188 -12.70 -11.75 12.38
N GLU A 189 -13.26 -11.73 11.19
CA GLU A 189 -13.66 -12.94 10.46
C GLU A 189 -12.45 -13.82 10.14
N LEU A 190 -11.36 -13.20 9.71
CA LEU A 190 -10.10 -13.89 9.43
C LEU A 190 -9.49 -14.47 10.72
N LEU A 191 -9.50 -13.71 11.82
CA LEU A 191 -9.07 -14.15 13.14
C LEU A 191 -9.82 -15.38 13.62
N GLN A 192 -11.15 -15.40 13.49
CA GLN A 192 -11.96 -16.55 13.88
C GLN A 192 -11.63 -17.79 13.06
N THR A 193 -11.41 -17.60 11.75
CA THR A 193 -11.04 -18.70 10.86
C THR A 193 -9.67 -19.29 11.24
N ILE A 194 -8.69 -18.45 11.51
CA ILE A 194 -7.34 -18.88 11.92
C ILE A 194 -7.39 -19.59 13.29
N ARG A 195 -8.12 -19.05 14.27
CA ARG A 195 -8.27 -19.68 15.59
C ARG A 195 -8.90 -21.06 15.52
N LYS A 196 -9.94 -21.24 14.68
CA LYS A 196 -10.54 -22.55 14.43
C LYS A 196 -9.55 -23.52 13.84
N SER A 197 -8.75 -23.09 12.88
CA SER A 197 -7.71 -23.93 12.23
C SER A 197 -6.62 -24.35 13.19
N LEU A 198 -6.16 -23.43 14.06
CA LEU A 198 -5.20 -23.74 15.11
C LEU A 198 -5.75 -24.74 16.12
N ALA A 199 -7.03 -24.65 16.50
CA ALA A 199 -7.66 -25.57 17.41
C ALA A 199 -7.71 -27.01 16.82
N VAL A 200 -8.05 -27.12 15.54
CA VAL A 200 -8.05 -28.40 14.83
C VAL A 200 -6.65 -29.02 14.78
N LEU A 201 -5.62 -28.23 14.47
CA LEU A 201 -4.24 -28.71 14.42
C LEU A 201 -3.70 -29.17 15.78
N LYS A 202 -4.09 -28.50 16.87
CA LYS A 202 -3.71 -28.93 18.24
C LYS A 202 -4.36 -30.26 18.60
N ASN A 203 -5.64 -30.45 18.27
CA ASN A 203 -6.35 -31.68 18.56
C ASN A 203 -5.90 -32.87 17.70
N SER A 204 -5.29 -32.64 16.53
CA SER A 204 -4.77 -33.71 15.65
C SER A 204 -3.36 -34.16 16.05
N ARG A 205 -2.68 -33.46 16.95
CA ARG A 205 -1.34 -33.77 17.46
C ARG A 205 -1.33 -34.34 18.88
N ALA A 206 -2.48 -34.33 19.55
CA ALA A 206 -2.72 -34.96 20.85
C ALA A 206 -3.29 -36.37 20.69
#